data_cdd5af0bc2b3460a069b2e21884bfb2e
#
_entry.id   cdd5af0bc2b3460a069b2e21884bfb2e
#
_cell.length_a   1.000
_cell.length_b   1.000
_cell.length_c   1.000
_cell.angle_alpha   90.00
_cell.angle_beta   90.00
_cell.angle_gamma   90.00
#
_symmetry.space_group_name_H-M   'P 1'
#
loop_
_entity.id
_entity.type
_entity.pdbx_description
1 polymer ?
#
loop_
_entity_poly.entity_id
_entity_poly.type
_entity_poly.pdbx_seq_one_letter_code
_entity_poly.pdbx_strand_id
1 'polypeptide(L)'
;MINRFNPHICEAFYADKVILVEGDTETIVYRDLLKRFYPNEEIFVLNTGSKNNIPFFQEILTAFRIKHCVIHDVDTYKSSNGNINPAWTLNLKIWELIEEANRIENNLARRYVHNANFENAHGYNLLSGKDKPLQAYKFVNSIKNRNNNTPDCLKWLDDYLGEQSILHDIEYINKNNKTIDEIENDKKRYINLE
;
A
#
# COMPACT_ATOMS: atom_id res chain seq x y z
N MET A 1 17.48 -6.75 -15.96
CA MET A 1 16.69 -5.50 -15.99
C MET A 1 15.48 -5.56 -16.92
N ILE A 2 15.57 -6.18 -18.08
CA ILE A 2 14.51 -6.25 -19.12
C ILE A 2 13.23 -6.98 -18.66
N ASN A 3 13.32 -7.95 -17.73
CA ASN A 3 12.16 -8.73 -17.27
C ASN A 3 11.22 -7.98 -16.30
N ARG A 4 11.53 -6.76 -15.89
CA ARG A 4 10.67 -5.95 -15.02
C ARG A 4 9.67 -5.07 -15.78
N PHE A 5 9.89 -4.87 -17.08
CA PHE A 5 9.01 -4.11 -17.96
C PHE A 5 8.29 -5.06 -18.92
N ASN A 6 7.08 -5.39 -18.61
CA ASN A 6 6.16 -6.01 -19.54
C ASN A 6 5.13 -4.97 -20.05
N PRO A 7 4.39 -5.24 -21.14
CA PRO A 7 3.40 -4.30 -21.68
C PRO A 7 2.39 -3.80 -20.63
N HIS A 8 1.99 -4.66 -19.70
CA HIS A 8 1.04 -4.30 -18.64
C HIS A 8 1.61 -3.27 -17.65
N ILE A 9 2.91 -3.39 -17.31
CA ILE A 9 3.57 -2.39 -16.47
C ILE A 9 3.66 -1.04 -17.19
N CYS A 10 3.84 -1.07 -18.52
CA CYS A 10 3.90 0.16 -19.29
C CYS A 10 2.58 0.97 -19.27
N GLU A 11 1.45 0.34 -18.99
CA GLU A 11 0.16 1.03 -18.83
C GLU A 11 0.20 2.05 -17.67
N ALA A 12 1.01 1.79 -16.63
CA ALA A 12 1.19 2.72 -15.51
C ALA A 12 1.67 4.11 -15.95
N PHE A 13 2.39 4.21 -17.07
CA PHE A 13 2.91 5.49 -17.57
C PHE A 13 1.86 6.36 -18.28
N TYR A 14 0.70 5.81 -18.54
CA TYR A 14 -0.42 6.51 -19.19
C TYR A 14 -1.55 6.83 -18.20
N ALA A 15 -1.45 6.37 -16.95
CA ALA A 15 -2.44 6.63 -15.91
C ALA A 15 -2.18 7.99 -15.26
N ASP A 16 -3.26 8.67 -14.85
CA ASP A 16 -3.15 9.92 -14.08
C ASP A 16 -2.56 9.69 -12.68
N LYS A 17 -2.86 8.54 -12.10
CA LYS A 17 -2.39 8.12 -10.78
C LYS A 17 -2.07 6.63 -10.77
N VAL A 18 -1.06 6.25 -10.01
CA VAL A 18 -0.66 4.84 -9.85
C VAL A 18 -0.73 4.45 -8.38
N ILE A 19 -1.27 3.27 -8.11
CA ILE A 19 -1.21 2.63 -6.79
C ILE A 19 -0.26 1.44 -6.89
N LEU A 20 0.87 1.52 -6.19
CA LEU A 20 1.83 0.44 -6.06
C LEU A 20 1.42 -0.48 -4.91
N VAL A 21 1.30 -1.77 -5.17
CA VAL A 21 0.96 -2.80 -4.18
C VAL A 21 1.94 -3.97 -4.25
N GLU A 22 2.04 -4.74 -3.16
CA GLU A 22 3.02 -5.83 -3.07
C GLU A 22 2.66 -7.04 -3.92
N GLY A 23 1.38 -7.42 -3.95
CA GLY A 23 0.97 -8.69 -4.51
C GLY A 23 -0.46 -8.77 -5.03
N ASP A 24 -0.89 -10.03 -5.26
CA ASP A 24 -2.18 -10.31 -5.90
C ASP A 24 -3.37 -9.98 -5.00
N THR A 25 -3.27 -10.15 -3.69
CA THR A 25 -4.33 -9.86 -2.73
C THR A 25 -4.77 -8.41 -2.82
N GLU A 26 -3.83 -7.49 -2.66
CA GLU A 26 -4.05 -6.06 -2.74
C GLU A 26 -4.51 -5.66 -4.15
N THR A 27 -3.90 -6.24 -5.18
CA THR A 27 -4.28 -5.97 -6.58
C THR A 27 -5.75 -6.27 -6.83
N ILE A 28 -6.25 -7.43 -6.38
CA ILE A 28 -7.65 -7.82 -6.50
C ILE A 28 -8.55 -6.82 -5.78
N VAL A 29 -8.20 -6.51 -4.53
CA VAL A 29 -9.01 -5.63 -3.68
C VAL A 29 -9.07 -4.21 -4.24
N TYR A 30 -7.93 -3.60 -4.52
CA TYR A 30 -7.89 -2.20 -4.98
C TYR A 30 -8.49 -2.01 -6.37
N ARG A 31 -8.28 -2.94 -7.31
CA ARG A 31 -8.92 -2.88 -8.62
C ARG A 31 -10.44 -2.96 -8.54
N ASP A 32 -10.97 -3.83 -7.69
CA ASP A 32 -12.42 -3.94 -7.51
C ASP A 32 -13.02 -2.70 -6.81
N LEU A 33 -12.35 -2.20 -5.77
CA LEU A 33 -12.78 -0.98 -5.07
C LEU A 33 -12.77 0.24 -6.01
N LEU A 34 -11.72 0.41 -6.80
CA LEU A 34 -11.64 1.48 -7.79
C LEU A 34 -12.77 1.39 -8.80
N LYS A 35 -12.98 0.22 -9.38
CA LYS A 35 -14.06 0.01 -10.34
C LYS A 35 -15.45 0.35 -9.78
N ARG A 36 -15.70 0.07 -8.50
CA ARG A 36 -17.02 0.27 -7.88
C ARG A 36 -17.22 1.67 -7.33
N PHE A 37 -16.19 2.24 -6.73
CA PHE A 37 -16.32 3.49 -5.98
C PHE A 37 -15.72 4.70 -6.70
N TYR A 38 -14.87 4.47 -7.70
CA TYR A 38 -14.16 5.51 -8.47
C TYR A 38 -14.15 5.25 -9.97
N PRO A 39 -15.32 4.95 -10.58
CA PRO A 39 -15.38 4.49 -11.98
C PRO A 39 -14.94 5.52 -13.02
N ASN A 40 -14.82 6.78 -12.63
CA ASN A 40 -14.43 7.90 -13.50
C ASN A 40 -12.96 8.32 -13.34
N GLU A 41 -12.21 7.64 -12.48
CA GLU A 41 -10.79 7.96 -12.23
C GLU A 41 -9.89 7.02 -13.05
N GLU A 42 -8.92 7.59 -13.75
CA GLU A 42 -7.90 6.82 -14.47
C GLU A 42 -6.75 6.44 -13.55
N ILE A 43 -6.97 5.39 -12.76
CA ILE A 43 -6.01 4.91 -11.76
C ILE A 43 -5.53 3.53 -12.13
N PHE A 44 -4.23 3.38 -12.19
CA PHE A 44 -3.60 2.08 -12.44
C PHE A 44 -3.11 1.43 -11.14
N VAL A 45 -3.52 0.20 -10.88
CA VAL A 45 -2.99 -0.60 -9.77
C VAL A 45 -1.86 -1.48 -10.30
N LEU A 46 -0.64 -1.13 -9.91
CA LEU A 46 0.58 -1.83 -10.27
C LEU A 46 0.96 -2.84 -9.21
N ASN A 47 0.82 -4.13 -9.54
CA ASN A 47 1.37 -5.22 -8.75
C ASN A 47 2.88 -5.28 -8.95
N THR A 48 3.64 -5.02 -7.90
CA THR A 48 5.11 -5.03 -7.96
C THR A 48 5.71 -6.44 -7.82
N GLY A 49 4.87 -7.43 -7.47
CA GLY A 49 5.26 -8.82 -7.26
C GLY A 49 5.98 -9.09 -5.95
N SER A 50 6.52 -8.08 -5.31
CA SER A 50 7.04 -8.13 -3.93
C SER A 50 7.42 -6.74 -3.45
N LYS A 51 7.50 -6.56 -2.13
CA LYS A 51 7.97 -5.33 -1.48
C LYS A 51 9.35 -4.87 -1.95
N ASN A 52 10.23 -5.83 -2.26
CA ASN A 52 11.59 -5.54 -2.78
C ASN A 52 11.59 -4.74 -4.10
N ASN A 53 10.53 -4.83 -4.87
CA ASN A 53 10.42 -4.15 -6.16
C ASN A 53 9.80 -2.75 -6.04
N ILE A 54 9.13 -2.43 -4.94
CA ILE A 54 8.47 -1.13 -4.73
C ILE A 54 9.42 0.04 -4.93
N PRO A 55 10.63 0.08 -4.32
CA PRO A 55 11.56 1.19 -4.49
C PRO A 55 11.90 1.48 -5.95
N PHE A 56 12.12 0.43 -6.75
CA PHE A 56 12.42 0.57 -8.18
C PHE A 56 11.29 1.29 -8.94
N PHE A 57 10.04 0.92 -8.68
CA PHE A 57 8.90 1.56 -9.34
C PHE A 57 8.66 2.98 -8.83
N GLN A 58 8.88 3.24 -7.53
CA GLN A 58 8.81 4.60 -6.98
C GLN A 58 9.81 5.54 -7.68
N GLU A 59 11.06 5.12 -7.81
CA GLU A 59 12.11 5.91 -8.48
C GLU A 59 11.71 6.26 -9.93
N ILE A 60 11.14 5.30 -10.66
CA ILE A 60 10.71 5.52 -12.05
C ILE A 60 9.52 6.48 -12.09
N LEU A 61 8.45 6.22 -11.30
CA LEU A 61 7.27 7.07 -11.31
C LEU A 61 7.61 8.50 -10.88
N THR A 62 8.51 8.66 -9.91
CA THR A 62 9.03 9.96 -9.49
C THR A 62 9.78 10.65 -10.62
N ALA A 63 10.67 9.94 -11.34
CA ALA A 63 11.43 10.50 -12.46
C ALA A 63 10.51 11.01 -13.59
N PHE A 64 9.41 10.31 -13.84
CA PHE A 64 8.40 10.73 -14.81
C PHE A 64 7.33 11.67 -14.25
N ARG A 65 7.41 12.06 -12.95
CA ARG A 65 6.44 12.88 -12.25
C ARG A 65 5.02 12.33 -12.28
N ILE A 66 4.89 11.02 -12.26
CA ILE A 66 3.60 10.35 -12.19
C ILE A 66 3.16 10.27 -10.73
N LYS A 67 1.99 10.82 -10.45
CA LYS A 67 1.42 10.79 -9.10
C LYS A 67 1.17 9.36 -8.66
N HIS A 68 1.70 8.99 -7.50
CA HIS A 68 1.61 7.61 -7.04
C HIS A 68 1.39 7.47 -5.54
N CYS A 69 0.81 6.34 -5.18
CA CYS A 69 0.61 5.91 -3.80
C CYS A 69 1.23 4.53 -3.61
N VAL A 70 1.93 4.33 -2.52
CA VAL A 70 2.46 3.02 -2.13
C VAL A 70 1.62 2.47 -0.99
N ILE A 71 1.11 1.25 -1.17
CA ILE A 71 0.39 0.52 -0.13
C ILE A 71 1.13 -0.79 0.11
N HIS A 72 1.62 -0.99 1.33
CA HIS A 72 2.45 -2.15 1.64
C HIS A 72 2.29 -2.61 3.10
N ASP A 73 2.71 -3.84 3.36
CA ASP A 73 2.75 -4.41 4.70
C ASP A 73 3.94 -3.85 5.50
N VAL A 74 3.75 -3.60 6.79
CA VAL A 74 4.88 -3.23 7.69
C VAL A 74 5.80 -4.43 7.89
N ASP A 75 5.23 -5.62 7.92
CA ASP A 75 5.89 -6.84 8.35
C ASP A 75 6.27 -6.86 9.85
N THR A 76 6.88 -7.94 10.30
CA THR A 76 7.46 -8.04 11.64
C THR A 76 8.94 -7.68 11.60
N TYR A 77 9.43 -7.02 12.66
CA TYR A 77 10.83 -6.62 12.76
C TYR A 77 11.79 -7.81 12.72
N LYS A 78 11.42 -8.91 13.40
CA LYS A 78 12.16 -10.17 13.39
C LYS A 78 11.44 -11.22 12.58
N SER A 79 12.20 -11.96 11.82
CA SER A 79 11.76 -13.20 11.17
C SER A 79 11.69 -14.37 12.16
N SER A 80 11.08 -15.47 11.76
CA SER A 80 10.90 -16.66 12.60
C SER A 80 12.20 -17.26 13.13
N ASN A 81 13.34 -16.96 12.52
CA ASN A 81 14.68 -17.39 12.98
C ASN A 81 15.37 -16.39 13.91
N GLY A 82 14.67 -15.34 14.36
CA GLY A 82 15.19 -14.32 15.27
C GLY A 82 16.05 -13.22 14.62
N ASN A 83 16.37 -13.34 13.33
CA ASN A 83 17.13 -12.30 12.62
C ASN A 83 16.24 -11.12 12.22
N ILE A 84 16.85 -9.96 11.98
CA ILE A 84 16.15 -8.80 11.41
C ILE A 84 15.52 -9.22 10.07
N ASN A 85 14.23 -8.91 9.93
CA ASN A 85 13.49 -9.19 8.72
C ASN A 85 13.89 -8.21 7.60
N PRO A 86 14.47 -8.67 6.48
CA PRO A 86 14.83 -7.78 5.38
C PRO A 86 13.63 -7.01 4.80
N ALA A 87 12.44 -7.63 4.79
CA ALA A 87 11.22 -6.96 4.32
C ALA A 87 10.85 -5.77 5.22
N TRP A 88 11.11 -5.88 6.53
CA TRP A 88 10.89 -4.78 7.46
C TRP A 88 11.82 -3.59 7.20
N THR A 89 13.09 -3.83 6.86
CA THR A 89 14.06 -2.75 6.58
C THR A 89 13.69 -1.91 5.36
N LEU A 90 12.90 -2.46 4.45
CA LEU A 90 12.40 -1.71 3.28
C LEU A 90 11.41 -0.61 3.63
N ASN A 91 10.79 -0.65 4.81
CA ASN A 91 9.86 0.39 5.25
C ASN A 91 10.52 1.78 5.24
N LEU A 92 11.77 1.83 5.73
CA LEU A 92 12.54 3.07 5.74
C LEU A 92 12.87 3.54 4.32
N LYS A 93 13.36 2.65 3.46
CA LYS A 93 13.71 3.00 2.08
C LYS A 93 12.49 3.49 1.29
N ILE A 94 11.33 2.83 1.45
CA ILE A 94 10.09 3.25 0.81
C ILE A 94 9.69 4.66 1.28
N TRP A 95 9.84 4.95 2.58
CA TRP A 95 9.52 6.25 3.13
C TRP A 95 10.45 7.36 2.63
N GLU A 96 11.75 7.12 2.60
CA GLU A 96 12.74 8.05 2.05
C GLU A 96 12.41 8.46 0.61
N LEU A 97 11.96 7.50 -0.22
CA LEU A 97 11.56 7.77 -1.61
C LEU A 97 10.25 8.56 -1.70
N ILE A 98 9.31 8.39 -0.76
CA ILE A 98 8.12 9.25 -0.67
C ILE A 98 8.53 10.70 -0.36
N GLU A 99 9.43 10.89 0.60
CA GLU A 99 9.92 12.24 0.94
C GLU A 99 10.71 12.87 -0.21
N GLU A 100 11.53 12.09 -0.90
CA GLU A 100 12.28 12.57 -2.07
C GLU A 100 11.33 12.99 -3.20
N ALA A 101 10.33 12.19 -3.53
CA ALA A 101 9.32 12.52 -4.52
C ALA A 101 8.59 13.84 -4.18
N ASN A 102 8.20 14.01 -2.91
CA ASN A 102 7.48 15.20 -2.45
C ASN A 102 8.36 16.47 -2.35
N ARG A 103 9.70 16.33 -2.31
CA ARG A 103 10.62 17.46 -2.49
C ARG A 103 10.67 17.94 -3.94
N ILE A 104 10.50 17.02 -4.91
CA ILE A 104 10.47 17.33 -6.34
C ILE A 104 9.17 18.02 -6.71
N GLU A 105 8.04 17.48 -6.25
CA GLU A 105 6.72 18.02 -6.49
C GLU A 105 5.79 17.71 -5.30
N ASN A 106 5.14 18.74 -4.76
CA ASN A 106 4.26 18.57 -3.61
C ASN A 106 3.10 17.60 -3.89
N ASN A 107 2.89 16.64 -2.97
CA ASN A 107 1.90 15.57 -3.11
C ASN A 107 2.09 14.64 -4.32
N LEU A 108 3.30 14.51 -4.83
CA LEU A 108 3.62 13.57 -5.90
C LEU A 108 3.48 12.11 -5.43
N ALA A 109 3.85 11.83 -4.19
CA ALA A 109 3.80 10.49 -3.63
C ALA A 109 3.15 10.44 -2.25
N ARG A 110 2.42 9.34 -1.97
CA ARG A 110 1.88 9.02 -0.64
C ARG A 110 2.15 7.57 -0.25
N ARG A 111 2.03 7.27 1.03
CA ARG A 111 2.20 5.91 1.55
C ARG A 111 1.13 5.58 2.57
N TYR A 112 0.61 4.36 2.49
CA TYR A 112 -0.21 3.73 3.53
C TYR A 112 0.36 2.36 3.87
N VAL A 113 0.19 1.94 5.11
CA VAL A 113 0.77 0.68 5.58
C VAL A 113 -0.26 -0.19 6.29
N HIS A 114 -0.26 -1.48 5.98
CA HIS A 114 -0.98 -2.48 6.74
C HIS A 114 -0.17 -2.84 7.98
N ASN A 115 -0.77 -2.70 9.16
CA ASN A 115 -0.10 -3.08 10.40
C ASN A 115 -0.06 -4.60 10.53
N ALA A 116 1.13 -5.10 10.57
CA ALA A 116 1.72 -6.35 10.23
C ALA A 116 1.50 -6.70 8.76
N ASN A 117 0.31 -7.07 8.32
CA ASN A 117 -0.01 -7.41 6.93
C ASN A 117 -1.47 -7.10 6.59
N PHE A 118 -1.81 -7.23 5.31
CA PHE A 118 -3.14 -6.94 4.78
C PHE A 118 -4.25 -7.69 5.51
N GLU A 119 -4.07 -8.98 5.72
CA GLU A 119 -5.08 -9.83 6.34
C GLU A 119 -5.37 -9.45 7.79
N ASN A 120 -4.32 -9.16 8.55
CA ASN A 120 -4.45 -8.71 9.94
C ASN A 120 -5.12 -7.34 10.04
N ALA A 121 -4.75 -6.42 9.16
CA ALA A 121 -5.34 -5.08 9.13
C ALA A 121 -6.84 -5.10 8.83
N HIS A 122 -7.31 -6.09 8.05
CA HIS A 122 -8.70 -6.20 7.63
C HIS A 122 -9.49 -7.29 8.37
N GLY A 123 -8.88 -7.92 9.38
CA GLY A 123 -9.57 -8.83 10.30
C GLY A 123 -10.02 -10.15 9.70
N TYR A 124 -9.40 -10.61 8.61
CA TYR A 124 -9.69 -11.93 8.10
C TYR A 124 -8.46 -12.87 8.16
N ASN A 125 -8.70 -14.08 8.64
CA ASN A 125 -7.66 -15.10 8.75
C ASN A 125 -7.64 -15.99 7.52
N LEU A 126 -6.44 -16.22 6.99
CA LEU A 126 -6.22 -17.23 5.97
C LEU A 126 -6.17 -18.61 6.62
N LEU A 127 -7.11 -19.48 6.25
CA LEU A 127 -7.09 -20.88 6.68
C LEU A 127 -5.96 -21.65 5.98
N SER A 128 -5.52 -21.19 4.80
CA SER A 128 -4.31 -21.66 4.12
C SER A 128 -3.77 -20.61 3.16
N GLY A 129 -2.44 -20.54 2.97
CA GLY A 129 -1.82 -19.60 2.02
C GLY A 129 -2.20 -19.84 0.55
N LYS A 130 -2.81 -20.98 0.22
CA LYS A 130 -3.20 -21.33 -1.15
C LYS A 130 -4.45 -20.63 -1.64
N ASP A 131 -5.28 -20.09 -0.73
CA ASP A 131 -6.57 -19.48 -1.06
C ASP A 131 -6.57 -17.96 -0.98
N LYS A 132 -5.39 -17.30 -0.89
CA LYS A 132 -5.28 -15.85 -0.77
C LYS A 132 -6.13 -15.08 -1.80
N PRO A 133 -6.04 -15.33 -3.11
CA PRO A 133 -6.84 -14.61 -4.08
C PRO A 133 -8.35 -14.78 -3.89
N LEU A 134 -8.80 -15.99 -3.55
CA LEU A 134 -10.22 -16.27 -3.28
C LEU A 134 -10.71 -15.55 -2.03
N GLN A 135 -9.90 -15.48 -0.97
CA GLN A 135 -10.26 -14.76 0.25
C GLN A 135 -10.28 -13.25 0.01
N ALA A 136 -9.34 -12.70 -0.76
CA ALA A 136 -9.34 -11.32 -1.19
C ALA A 136 -10.64 -10.97 -1.95
N TYR A 137 -11.03 -11.82 -2.88
CA TYR A 137 -12.29 -11.67 -3.62
C TYR A 137 -13.53 -11.72 -2.71
N LYS A 138 -13.59 -12.66 -1.75
CA LYS A 138 -14.68 -12.72 -0.76
C LYS A 138 -14.70 -11.49 0.12
N PHE A 139 -13.54 -11.04 0.59
CA PHE A 139 -13.42 -9.85 1.41
C PHE A 139 -13.94 -8.62 0.68
N VAL A 140 -13.45 -8.34 -0.52
CA VAL A 140 -13.88 -7.15 -1.26
C VAL A 140 -15.36 -7.18 -1.61
N ASN A 141 -15.94 -8.35 -1.89
CA ASN A 141 -17.37 -8.50 -2.11
C ASN A 141 -18.23 -8.28 -0.85
N SER A 142 -17.65 -8.40 0.34
CA SER A 142 -18.34 -8.07 1.60
C SER A 142 -18.52 -6.57 1.80
N ILE A 143 -17.69 -5.75 1.16
CA ILE A 143 -17.75 -4.29 1.22
C ILE A 143 -18.89 -3.81 0.31
N LYS A 144 -20.04 -3.46 0.88
CA LYS A 144 -21.21 -3.04 0.11
C LYS A 144 -21.28 -1.55 -0.11
N ASN A 145 -21.06 -0.79 0.95
CA ASN A 145 -21.23 0.67 0.98
C ASN A 145 -20.18 1.30 1.89
N ARG A 146 -19.95 2.59 1.71
CA ARG A 146 -19.26 3.43 2.67
C ARG A 146 -20.18 3.68 3.86
N ASN A 147 -19.78 3.23 5.04
CA ASN A 147 -20.50 3.42 6.30
C ASN A 147 -19.49 3.57 7.46
N ASN A 148 -19.97 3.63 8.69
CA ASN A 148 -19.13 3.77 9.88
C ASN A 148 -18.07 2.65 10.05
N ASN A 149 -18.26 1.52 9.39
CA ASN A 149 -17.34 0.38 9.38
C ASN A 149 -16.57 0.28 8.04
N THR A 150 -16.35 1.39 7.36
CA THR A 150 -15.55 1.41 6.12
C THR A 150 -14.16 0.84 6.40
N PRO A 151 -13.71 -0.18 5.66
CA PRO A 151 -12.40 -0.78 5.87
C PRO A 151 -11.28 0.16 5.45
N ASP A 152 -10.11 -0.03 6.03
CA ASP A 152 -8.97 0.86 5.87
C ASP A 152 -8.51 1.00 4.42
N CYS A 153 -8.56 -0.07 3.65
CA CYS A 153 -8.23 -0.03 2.21
C CYS A 153 -9.11 0.98 1.44
N LEU A 154 -10.39 1.11 1.79
CA LEU A 154 -11.28 2.08 1.16
C LEU A 154 -11.06 3.50 1.72
N LYS A 155 -10.82 3.64 3.03
CA LYS A 155 -10.45 4.93 3.63
C LYS A 155 -9.19 5.54 3.00
N TRP A 156 -8.18 4.70 2.72
CA TRP A 156 -6.95 5.17 2.09
C TRP A 156 -7.13 5.59 0.65
N LEU A 157 -8.00 4.91 -0.09
CA LEU A 157 -8.41 5.38 -1.42
C LEU A 157 -9.10 6.75 -1.35
N ASP A 158 -10.04 6.90 -0.41
CA ASP A 158 -10.76 8.16 -0.20
C ASP A 158 -9.80 9.30 0.14
N ASP A 159 -8.82 9.08 1.02
CA ASP A 159 -7.78 10.07 1.35
C ASP A 159 -6.87 10.38 0.16
N TYR A 160 -6.42 9.35 -0.55
CA TYR A 160 -5.52 9.53 -1.69
C TYR A 160 -6.18 10.24 -2.86
N LEU A 161 -7.45 9.98 -3.11
CA LEU A 161 -8.19 10.53 -4.24
C LEU A 161 -8.86 11.87 -3.93
N GLY A 162 -8.90 12.27 -2.65
CA GLY A 162 -9.48 13.53 -2.22
C GLY A 162 -11.01 13.54 -2.20
N GLU A 163 -11.64 12.40 -2.05
CA GLU A 163 -13.08 12.24 -1.85
C GLU A 163 -13.49 12.82 -0.48
N GLN A 164 -13.97 14.05 -0.47
CA GLN A 164 -14.29 14.78 0.75
C GLN A 164 -15.62 14.41 1.40
N SER A 165 -16.44 13.62 0.75
CA SER A 165 -17.79 13.30 1.24
C SER A 165 -17.82 12.41 2.47
N ILE A 166 -16.69 11.85 2.87
CA ILE A 166 -16.60 10.86 3.94
C ILE A 166 -15.66 11.40 5.01
N LEU A 167 -16.22 11.63 6.19
CA LEU A 167 -15.45 11.99 7.37
C LEU A 167 -14.72 10.75 7.87
N HIS A 168 -13.46 10.59 7.45
CA HIS A 168 -12.56 9.65 8.05
C HIS A 168 -11.80 10.30 9.19
N ASP A 169 -11.39 9.51 10.16
CA ASP A 169 -10.50 9.94 11.22
C ASP A 169 -9.11 10.24 10.63
N ILE A 170 -8.85 11.52 10.41
CA ILE A 170 -7.60 12.03 9.84
C ILE A 170 -6.41 11.64 10.74
N GLU A 171 -6.60 11.61 12.05
CA GLU A 171 -5.55 11.17 12.98
C GLU A 171 -5.19 9.70 12.76
N TYR A 172 -6.19 8.86 12.52
CA TYR A 172 -5.98 7.47 12.18
C TYR A 172 -5.25 7.29 10.84
N ILE A 173 -5.65 8.02 9.80
CA ILE A 173 -5.00 8.01 8.49
C ILE A 173 -3.55 8.45 8.61
N ASN A 174 -3.27 9.52 9.35
CA ASN A 174 -1.92 10.02 9.58
C ASN A 174 -1.04 9.01 10.34
N LYS A 175 -1.59 8.23 11.27
CA LYS A 175 -0.84 7.15 11.94
C LYS A 175 -0.34 6.07 10.99
N ASN A 176 -1.02 5.83 9.89
CA ASN A 176 -0.59 4.86 8.88
C ASN A 176 0.43 5.46 7.90
N ASN A 177 0.57 6.79 7.89
CA ASN A 177 1.56 7.51 7.09
C ASN A 177 2.80 7.82 7.95
N LYS A 178 3.47 6.77 8.43
CA LYS A 178 4.55 6.85 9.42
C LYS A 178 5.76 7.60 8.92
N THR A 179 6.31 8.43 9.79
CA THR A 179 7.63 9.06 9.63
C THR A 179 8.77 8.07 9.89
N ILE A 180 10.00 8.45 9.55
CA ILE A 180 11.21 7.67 9.87
C ILE A 180 11.31 7.42 11.39
N ASP A 181 11.06 8.44 12.20
CA ASP A 181 11.10 8.34 13.66
C ASP A 181 10.07 7.36 14.21
N GLU A 182 8.87 7.31 13.62
CA GLU A 182 7.85 6.35 14.00
C GLU A 182 8.23 4.91 13.63
N ILE A 183 8.87 4.70 12.50
CA ILE A 183 9.41 3.39 12.09
C ILE A 183 10.51 2.94 13.06
N GLU A 184 11.42 3.83 13.45
CA GLU A 184 12.46 3.52 14.43
C GLU A 184 11.89 3.30 15.84
N ASN A 185 10.83 3.97 16.22
CA ASN A 185 10.12 3.72 17.48
C ASN A 185 9.40 2.37 17.47
N ASP A 186 8.79 1.98 16.35
CA ASP A 186 8.23 0.64 16.20
C ASP A 186 9.31 -0.43 16.33
N LYS A 187 10.48 -0.21 15.72
CA LYS A 187 11.64 -1.08 15.88
C LYS A 187 11.99 -1.31 17.35
N LYS A 188 12.12 -0.23 18.14
CA LYS A 188 12.40 -0.31 19.58
C LYS A 188 11.30 -1.06 20.33
N ARG A 189 10.05 -0.85 19.96
CA ARG A 189 8.89 -1.54 20.55
C ARG A 189 8.95 -3.05 20.32
N TYR A 190 9.30 -3.49 19.11
CA TYR A 190 9.44 -4.93 18.80
C TYR A 190 10.65 -5.59 19.49
N ILE A 191 11.72 -4.83 19.73
CA ILE A 191 12.90 -5.32 20.48
C ILE A 191 12.58 -5.49 21.97
N ASN A 192 11.75 -4.62 22.54
CA ASN A 192 11.40 -4.63 23.96
C ASN A 192 10.27 -5.61 24.31
N LEU A 193 9.72 -6.33 23.35
CA LEU A 193 8.71 -7.39 23.54
C LEU A 193 9.34 -8.77 23.75
N GLU A 194 10.68 -8.86 23.86
CA GLU A 194 11.46 -10.03 24.28
C GLU A 194 11.88 -9.90 25.74
#